data_78a08e5a14e508d4f77bb1d3a34c789d
#
_entry.id   78a08e5a14e508d4f77bb1d3a34c789d
#
_cell.length_a   1.000
_cell.length_b   1.000
_cell.length_c   1.000
_cell.angle_alpha   90.00
_cell.angle_beta   90.00
_cell.angle_gamma   90.00
#
_symmetry.space_group_name_H-M   'P 1'
#
loop_
_entity.id
_entity.type
_entity.pdbx_description
1 polymer ?
#
loop_
_entity_poly.entity_id
_entity_poly.type
_entity_poly.pdbx_seq_one_letter_code
_entity_poly.pdbx_strand_id
1 'polypeptide(L)'
;SRRQRQMCIRDRQYGTVLNPVFLDGTLWNKQVELPLEQKIKLATQIIIGKLKNQLNLIKYYHKYHKDILGGKLSEKYVEVVLKIDKLIEKAKNYSQRNEKYTAELMAIESQAAIAYWSYIRVLTADDGIDFIRREHQGATDLLNSLLNYGYAILYARVWKNILAAKLNPSIGVLHAKQDGKPTLVFDVVELFRAQMVDRVVISLIQKKVSLKMHDGLLNESSKRVLIRYILERLNRYEKYRGEEITFSQIILRQAQEIALFISGDNLIFKPY
;
A
#
# COMPACT_ATOMS: atom_id res chain seq x y z
N SER A 1 -15.08 -5.92 16.98
CA SER A 1 -16.46 -5.75 17.38
C SER A 1 -17.39 -5.99 16.18
N ARG A 2 -18.73 -6.20 16.40
CA ARG A 2 -19.74 -6.50 15.35
C ARG A 2 -19.78 -5.42 14.23
N ARG A 3 -19.52 -4.17 14.53
CA ARG A 3 -19.54 -3.05 13.54
C ARG A 3 -18.35 -3.08 12.57
N GLN A 4 -17.18 -3.52 12.96
CA GLN A 4 -16.06 -3.72 12.05
C GLN A 4 -16.30 -4.91 11.10
N ARG A 5 -16.99 -5.96 11.55
CA ARG A 5 -17.44 -7.05 10.69
C ARG A 5 -18.49 -6.58 9.66
N GLN A 6 -19.36 -5.64 10.02
CA GLN A 6 -20.34 -5.08 9.08
C GLN A 6 -19.70 -4.20 7.99
N MET A 7 -18.61 -3.47 8.30
CA MET A 7 -17.86 -2.73 7.27
C MET A 7 -17.19 -3.68 6.27
N CYS A 8 -16.56 -4.77 6.74
CA CYS A 8 -16.03 -5.81 5.86
C CYS A 8 -17.11 -6.54 5.04
N ILE A 9 -18.35 -6.66 5.55
CA ILE A 9 -19.47 -7.29 4.85
C ILE A 9 -20.06 -6.35 3.78
N ARG A 10 -20.12 -5.03 4.02
CA ARG A 10 -20.54 -4.06 2.99
C ARG A 10 -19.55 -3.99 1.83
N ASP A 11 -18.25 -4.06 2.10
CA ASP A 11 -17.23 -4.12 1.04
C ASP A 11 -17.35 -5.39 0.19
N ARG A 12 -17.82 -6.50 0.76
CA ARG A 12 -18.12 -7.74 0.01
C ARG A 12 -19.30 -7.60 -0.96
N GLN A 13 -20.29 -6.72 -0.68
CA GLN A 13 -21.44 -6.52 -1.56
C GLN A 13 -21.11 -5.70 -2.82
N TYR A 14 -20.09 -4.84 -2.78
CA TYR A 14 -19.66 -4.09 -3.96
C TYR A 14 -18.89 -4.94 -4.99
N GLY A 15 -18.37 -6.10 -4.60
CA GLY A 15 -17.70 -7.04 -5.50
C GLY A 15 -18.62 -7.93 -6.33
N THR A 16 -19.92 -7.93 -6.04
CA THR A 16 -20.87 -8.87 -6.68
C THR A 16 -21.56 -8.34 -7.93
N VAL A 17 -21.39 -7.06 -8.28
CA VAL A 17 -21.94 -6.51 -9.53
C VAL A 17 -20.85 -6.49 -10.60
N LEU A 18 -20.31 -7.67 -10.94
CA LEU A 18 -19.45 -7.83 -12.10
C LEU A 18 -20.29 -8.31 -13.27
N ASN A 19 -20.30 -7.50 -14.32
CA ASN A 19 -20.80 -7.98 -15.61
C ASN A 19 -19.93 -9.17 -16.06
N PRO A 20 -20.52 -10.37 -16.31
CA PRO A 20 -19.77 -11.57 -16.74
C PRO A 20 -18.85 -11.35 -17.93
N VAL A 21 -19.12 -10.35 -18.77
CA VAL A 21 -18.29 -9.95 -19.91
C VAL A 21 -16.86 -9.56 -19.52
N PHE A 22 -16.61 -9.23 -18.25
CA PHE A 22 -15.28 -8.87 -17.77
C PHE A 22 -14.45 -10.05 -17.22
N LEU A 23 -15.02 -11.24 -17.16
CA LEU A 23 -14.30 -12.41 -16.67
C LEU A 23 -13.50 -13.04 -17.81
N ASP A 24 -12.18 -13.04 -17.70
CA ASP A 24 -11.29 -13.71 -18.64
C ASP A 24 -10.78 -15.02 -18.03
N GLY A 25 -11.49 -16.10 -18.30
CA GLY A 25 -11.12 -17.42 -17.77
C GLY A 25 -9.72 -17.86 -18.18
N THR A 26 -9.25 -17.47 -19.38
CA THR A 26 -7.92 -17.79 -19.88
C THR A 26 -6.85 -17.11 -19.04
N LEU A 27 -7.01 -15.82 -18.74
CA LEU A 27 -6.06 -15.08 -17.90
C LEU A 27 -6.08 -15.60 -16.45
N TRP A 28 -7.24 -15.99 -15.93
CA TRP A 28 -7.35 -16.58 -14.59
C TRP A 28 -6.64 -17.92 -14.49
N ASN A 29 -6.73 -18.78 -15.51
CA ASN A 29 -5.98 -20.02 -15.57
C ASN A 29 -4.47 -19.76 -15.59
N LYS A 30 -3.99 -18.85 -16.44
CA LYS A 30 -2.59 -18.41 -16.44
C LYS A 30 -2.14 -17.86 -15.08
N GLN A 31 -3.01 -17.18 -14.36
CA GLN A 31 -2.71 -16.65 -13.02
C GLN A 31 -2.53 -17.77 -11.99
N VAL A 32 -3.35 -18.83 -12.05
CA VAL A 32 -3.20 -20.03 -11.20
C VAL A 32 -1.91 -20.79 -11.54
N GLU A 33 -1.69 -21.01 -12.84
CA GLU A 33 -0.59 -21.80 -13.38
C GLU A 33 0.73 -21.04 -13.51
N LEU A 34 0.77 -19.76 -13.04
CA LEU A 34 1.96 -18.93 -13.15
C LEU A 34 3.19 -19.68 -12.59
N PRO A 35 4.27 -19.87 -13.37
CA PRO A 35 5.47 -20.57 -12.92
C PRO A 35 6.06 -19.96 -11.65
N LEU A 36 6.62 -20.80 -10.78
CA LEU A 36 7.20 -20.35 -9.49
C LEU A 36 8.21 -19.23 -9.68
N GLU A 37 9.06 -19.29 -10.69
CA GLU A 37 10.03 -18.23 -11.00
C GLU A 37 9.36 -16.90 -11.30
N GLN A 38 8.25 -16.90 -12.03
CA GLN A 38 7.48 -15.69 -12.35
C GLN A 38 6.73 -15.16 -11.11
N LYS A 39 6.19 -16.05 -10.26
CA LYS A 39 5.60 -15.63 -8.98
C LYS A 39 6.64 -14.92 -8.12
N ILE A 40 7.84 -15.46 -8.00
CA ILE A 40 8.95 -14.86 -7.25
C ILE A 40 9.34 -13.51 -7.85
N LYS A 41 9.49 -13.41 -9.18
CA LYS A 41 9.79 -12.13 -9.84
C LYS A 41 8.76 -11.07 -9.55
N LEU A 42 7.48 -11.39 -9.69
CA LEU A 42 6.39 -10.44 -9.45
C LEU A 42 6.32 -10.02 -7.97
N ALA A 43 6.39 -10.99 -7.04
CA ALA A 43 6.40 -10.73 -5.60
C ALA A 43 7.58 -9.84 -5.19
N THR A 44 8.78 -10.12 -5.70
CA THR A 44 9.99 -9.33 -5.47
C THR A 44 9.82 -7.89 -5.95
N GLN A 45 9.27 -7.69 -7.14
CA GLN A 45 9.04 -6.34 -7.67
C GLN A 45 8.00 -5.58 -6.85
N ILE A 46 6.94 -6.24 -6.36
CA ILE A 46 5.95 -5.61 -5.47
C ILE A 46 6.62 -5.13 -4.18
N ILE A 47 7.46 -5.96 -3.54
CA ILE A 47 8.20 -5.56 -2.34
C ILE A 47 9.16 -4.40 -2.63
N ILE A 48 9.94 -4.47 -3.70
CA ILE A 48 10.84 -3.37 -4.09
C ILE A 48 10.07 -2.07 -4.32
N GLY A 49 8.93 -2.12 -4.99
CA GLY A 49 8.06 -0.96 -5.21
C GLY A 49 7.57 -0.36 -3.90
N LYS A 50 7.06 -1.19 -2.97
CA LYS A 50 6.66 -0.75 -1.63
C LYS A 50 7.80 -0.03 -0.90
N LEU A 51 8.96 -0.67 -0.81
CA LEU A 51 10.11 -0.13 -0.08
C LEU A 51 10.59 1.20 -0.68
N LYS A 52 10.67 1.29 -2.01
CA LYS A 52 11.01 2.55 -2.70
C LYS A 52 10.00 3.65 -2.44
N ASN A 53 8.71 3.35 -2.42
CA ASN A 53 7.67 4.33 -2.15
C ASN A 53 7.67 4.81 -0.70
N GLN A 54 7.97 3.94 0.25
CA GLN A 54 8.23 4.33 1.63
C GLN A 54 9.46 5.24 1.73
N LEU A 55 10.56 4.87 1.11
CA LEU A 55 11.80 5.67 1.08
C LEU A 55 11.58 7.04 0.44
N ASN A 56 10.86 7.11 -0.68
CA ASN A 56 10.52 8.37 -1.34
C ASN A 56 9.69 9.28 -0.44
N LEU A 57 8.77 8.72 0.34
CA LEU A 57 7.98 9.51 1.28
C LEU A 57 8.83 10.04 2.44
N ILE A 58 9.73 9.23 2.99
CA ILE A 58 10.71 9.66 3.99
C ILE A 58 11.56 10.81 3.45
N LYS A 59 12.14 10.66 2.24
CA LYS A 59 12.97 11.70 1.59
C LYS A 59 12.18 12.99 1.38
N TYR A 60 10.91 12.87 0.97
CA TYR A 60 10.01 14.01 0.80
C TYR A 60 9.83 14.77 2.10
N TYR A 61 9.42 14.11 3.18
CA TYR A 61 9.19 14.79 4.47
C TYR A 61 10.48 15.31 5.10
N HIS A 62 11.58 14.57 5.00
CA HIS A 62 12.86 15.05 5.52
C HIS A 62 13.31 16.36 4.87
N LYS A 63 13.16 16.47 3.54
CA LYS A 63 13.51 17.70 2.80
C LYS A 63 12.78 18.93 3.33
N TYR A 64 11.54 18.80 3.78
CA TYR A 64 10.71 19.92 4.22
C TYR A 64 10.73 20.16 5.74
N HIS A 65 11.24 19.23 6.53
CA HIS A 65 11.16 19.29 7.99
C HIS A 65 12.50 19.23 8.72
N LYS A 66 13.62 18.98 8.03
CA LYS A 66 14.94 18.86 8.64
C LYS A 66 15.35 20.09 9.47
N ASP A 67 14.99 21.29 9.01
CA ASP A 67 15.34 22.56 9.64
C ASP A 67 14.43 22.86 10.84
N ILE A 68 13.26 22.24 10.92
CA ILE A 68 12.26 22.45 11.97
C ILE A 68 12.45 21.48 13.13
N LEU A 69 12.69 20.20 12.84
CA LEU A 69 12.74 19.12 13.83
C LEU A 69 14.16 18.76 14.30
N GLY A 70 15.17 19.47 13.79
CA GLY A 70 16.55 19.40 14.27
C GLY A 70 17.28 18.08 14.05
N GLY A 71 18.35 17.87 14.83
CA GLY A 71 19.30 16.76 14.68
C GLY A 71 18.67 15.37 14.83
N LYS A 72 17.71 15.18 15.75
CA LYS A 72 17.07 13.89 16.04
C LYS A 72 16.34 13.31 14.81
N LEU A 73 15.63 14.14 14.02
CA LEU A 73 14.98 13.69 12.78
C LEU A 73 16.04 13.35 11.71
N SER A 74 17.12 14.15 11.63
CA SER A 74 18.22 13.92 10.67
C SER A 74 18.99 12.64 10.97
N GLU A 75 19.29 12.35 12.22
CA GLU A 75 19.91 11.10 12.64
C GLU A 75 19.02 9.89 12.29
N LYS A 76 17.73 9.98 12.62
CA LYS A 76 16.78 8.93 12.30
C LYS A 76 16.60 8.75 10.79
N TYR A 77 16.65 9.83 10.01
CA TYR A 77 16.61 9.77 8.56
C TYR A 77 17.78 8.95 7.99
N VAL A 78 19.02 9.25 8.41
CA VAL A 78 20.21 8.54 7.93
C VAL A 78 20.11 7.04 8.27
N GLU A 79 19.79 6.71 9.52
CA GLU A 79 19.63 5.31 9.97
C GLU A 79 18.61 4.55 9.09
N VAL A 80 17.42 5.16 8.88
CA VAL A 80 16.31 4.49 8.21
C VAL A 80 16.55 4.38 6.71
N VAL A 81 17.10 5.42 6.07
CA VAL A 81 17.45 5.39 4.65
C VAL A 81 18.45 4.28 4.37
N LEU A 82 19.57 4.22 5.13
CA LEU A 82 20.57 3.17 4.95
C LEU A 82 19.99 1.76 5.15
N LYS A 83 19.10 1.59 6.13
CA LYS A 83 18.47 0.31 6.39
C LYS A 83 17.53 -0.11 5.26
N ILE A 84 16.67 0.80 4.78
CA ILE A 84 15.72 0.49 3.70
C ILE A 84 16.46 0.25 2.37
N ASP A 85 17.48 1.06 2.05
CA ASP A 85 18.28 0.85 0.84
C ASP A 85 18.98 -0.53 0.86
N LYS A 86 19.56 -0.92 2.00
CA LYS A 86 20.13 -2.28 2.16
C LYS A 86 19.09 -3.38 1.96
N LEU A 87 17.86 -3.20 2.44
CA LEU A 87 16.77 -4.16 2.26
C LEU A 87 16.27 -4.20 0.81
N ILE A 88 16.26 -3.06 0.09
CA ILE A 88 15.97 -3.02 -1.34
C ILE A 88 17.02 -3.83 -2.12
N GLU A 89 18.32 -3.64 -1.82
CA GLU A 89 19.37 -4.42 -2.47
C GLU A 89 19.26 -5.92 -2.14
N LYS A 90 18.94 -6.26 -0.90
CA LYS A 90 18.66 -7.66 -0.52
C LYS A 90 17.49 -8.25 -1.31
N ALA A 91 16.43 -7.49 -1.52
CA ALA A 91 15.29 -7.93 -2.34
C ALA A 91 15.67 -8.07 -3.82
N LYS A 92 16.43 -7.13 -4.40
CA LYS A 92 16.90 -7.21 -5.79
C LYS A 92 17.75 -8.43 -6.07
N ASN A 93 18.59 -8.80 -5.11
CA ASN A 93 19.51 -9.93 -5.19
C ASN A 93 18.86 -11.24 -4.72
N TYR A 94 17.54 -11.25 -4.53
CA TYR A 94 16.82 -12.46 -4.14
C TYR A 94 16.84 -13.47 -5.29
N SER A 95 17.56 -14.57 -5.11
CA SER A 95 17.80 -15.59 -6.12
C SER A 95 17.27 -16.97 -5.75
N GLN A 96 16.73 -17.12 -4.54
CA GLN A 96 16.24 -18.43 -4.09
C GLN A 96 14.96 -18.80 -4.84
N ARG A 97 14.93 -20.01 -5.40
CA ARG A 97 13.80 -20.54 -6.18
C ARG A 97 13.10 -21.64 -5.39
N ASN A 98 12.59 -21.31 -4.22
CA ASN A 98 11.87 -22.26 -3.37
C ASN A 98 10.51 -21.69 -2.93
N GLU A 99 9.65 -22.55 -2.43
CA GLU A 99 8.29 -22.15 -1.99
C GLU A 99 8.27 -21.28 -0.73
N LYS A 100 9.41 -21.14 -0.03
CA LYS A 100 9.52 -20.25 1.15
C LYS A 100 9.74 -18.78 0.77
N TYR A 101 9.79 -18.46 -0.52
CA TYR A 101 10.05 -17.09 -1.00
C TYR A 101 9.10 -16.05 -0.38
N THR A 102 7.85 -16.41 -0.16
CA THR A 102 6.87 -15.50 0.43
C THR A 102 7.27 -15.09 1.85
N ALA A 103 7.64 -16.06 2.70
CA ALA A 103 8.06 -15.80 4.07
C ALA A 103 9.35 -14.96 4.12
N GLU A 104 10.30 -15.23 3.22
CA GLU A 104 11.58 -14.50 3.16
C GLU A 104 11.40 -13.07 2.66
N LEU A 105 10.58 -12.86 1.62
CA LEU A 105 10.24 -11.53 1.13
C LEU A 105 9.42 -10.72 2.16
N MET A 106 8.47 -11.36 2.84
CA MET A 106 7.71 -10.72 3.92
C MET A 106 8.59 -10.37 5.12
N ALA A 107 9.65 -11.15 5.41
CA ALA A 107 10.61 -10.79 6.44
C ALA A 107 11.43 -9.53 6.06
N ILE A 108 11.80 -9.36 4.79
CA ILE A 108 12.42 -8.13 4.29
C ILE A 108 11.44 -6.94 4.45
N GLU A 109 10.19 -7.13 4.03
CA GLU A 109 9.12 -6.14 4.13
C GLU A 109 8.88 -5.70 5.58
N SER A 110 8.75 -6.64 6.50
CA SER A 110 8.54 -6.37 7.93
C SER A 110 9.67 -5.54 8.54
N GLN A 111 10.94 -5.87 8.23
CA GLN A 111 12.08 -5.09 8.71
C GLN A 111 12.06 -3.65 8.17
N ALA A 112 11.68 -3.47 6.90
CA ALA A 112 11.54 -2.14 6.30
C ALA A 112 10.37 -1.37 6.92
N ALA A 113 9.25 -2.02 7.19
CA ALA A 113 8.09 -1.42 7.85
C ALA A 113 8.42 -0.91 9.25
N ILE A 114 9.16 -1.69 10.05
CA ILE A 114 9.63 -1.26 11.38
C ILE A 114 10.48 0.01 11.26
N ALA A 115 11.43 0.05 10.34
CA ALA A 115 12.27 1.21 10.10
C ALA A 115 11.44 2.42 9.63
N TYR A 116 10.56 2.23 8.65
CA TYR A 116 9.67 3.25 8.14
C TYR A 116 8.81 3.90 9.24
N TRP A 117 8.12 3.10 10.03
CA TRP A 117 7.25 3.60 11.10
C TRP A 117 8.04 4.25 12.24
N SER A 118 9.29 3.82 12.48
CA SER A 118 10.15 4.51 13.45
C SER A 118 10.49 5.93 13.02
N TYR A 119 10.67 6.20 11.72
CA TYR A 119 10.84 7.54 11.19
C TYR A 119 9.56 8.37 11.32
N ILE A 120 8.40 7.80 10.91
CA ILE A 120 7.11 8.48 11.01
C ILE A 120 6.80 8.88 12.45
N ARG A 121 7.12 8.03 13.42
CA ARG A 121 6.97 8.35 14.84
C ARG A 121 7.76 9.60 15.25
N VAL A 122 9.01 9.72 14.81
CA VAL A 122 9.82 10.93 15.09
C VAL A 122 9.27 12.15 14.35
N LEU A 123 8.87 11.97 13.10
CA LEU A 123 8.30 13.03 12.26
C LEU A 123 7.02 13.64 12.86
N THR A 124 6.18 12.84 13.53
CA THR A 124 4.88 13.27 14.07
C THR A 124 4.89 13.51 15.58
N ALA A 125 6.05 13.41 16.24
CA ALA A 125 6.17 13.51 17.70
C ALA A 125 5.69 14.88 18.26
N ASP A 126 5.98 15.96 17.54
CA ASP A 126 5.64 17.32 17.97
C ASP A 126 4.21 17.76 17.55
N ASP A 127 3.50 16.91 16.83
CA ASP A 127 2.13 17.19 16.37
C ASP A 127 1.05 16.82 17.40
N GLY A 128 1.43 16.40 18.61
CA GLY A 128 0.51 16.00 19.67
C GLY A 128 -0.18 14.66 19.41
N ILE A 129 0.43 13.80 18.61
CA ILE A 129 -0.09 12.47 18.26
C ILE A 129 0.63 11.40 19.08
N ASP A 130 -0.12 10.65 19.86
CA ASP A 130 0.38 9.50 20.61
C ASP A 130 0.48 8.28 19.67
N PHE A 131 1.52 8.26 18.83
CA PHE A 131 1.80 7.17 17.91
C PHE A 131 3.02 6.38 18.37
N ILE A 132 2.81 5.17 18.89
CA ILE A 132 3.89 4.28 19.35
C ILE A 132 4.35 3.37 18.22
N ARG A 133 3.42 2.70 17.56
CA ARG A 133 3.67 1.73 16.48
C ARG A 133 2.46 1.56 15.58
N ARG A 134 2.70 0.94 14.42
CA ARG A 134 1.61 0.63 13.49
C ARG A 134 0.74 -0.52 14.02
N GLU A 135 -0.56 -0.25 14.16
CA GLU A 135 -1.58 -1.23 14.60
C GLU A 135 -2.71 -1.33 13.57
N HIS A 136 -3.04 -2.58 13.20
CA HIS A 136 -4.03 -2.84 12.15
C HIS A 136 -5.45 -2.97 12.71
N GLN A 137 -5.62 -3.76 13.78
CA GLN A 137 -6.91 -4.03 14.41
C GLN A 137 -6.86 -3.56 15.87
N GLY A 138 -7.99 -3.00 16.34
CA GLY A 138 -8.07 -2.52 17.72
C GLY A 138 -7.28 -1.24 18.00
N ALA A 139 -6.82 -0.53 16.96
CA ALA A 139 -6.12 0.74 17.12
C ALA A 139 -7.00 1.76 17.85
N THR A 140 -6.43 2.38 18.87
CA THR A 140 -7.09 3.37 19.72
C THR A 140 -6.57 4.79 19.51
N ASP A 141 -5.44 4.94 18.82
CA ASP A 141 -4.86 6.23 18.48
C ASP A 141 -5.37 6.78 17.14
N LEU A 142 -5.29 8.10 17.01
CA LEU A 142 -5.81 8.82 15.86
C LEU A 142 -5.07 8.47 14.56
N LEU A 143 -3.72 8.37 14.60
CA LEU A 143 -2.92 8.10 13.40
C LEU A 143 -3.26 6.72 12.82
N ASN A 144 -3.24 5.67 13.64
CA ASN A 144 -3.60 4.33 13.20
C ASN A 144 -5.04 4.23 12.71
N SER A 145 -5.98 4.93 13.36
CA SER A 145 -7.39 4.96 12.95
C SER A 145 -7.57 5.60 11.58
N LEU A 146 -6.87 6.71 11.31
CA LEU A 146 -6.86 7.37 9.99
C LEU A 146 -6.23 6.48 8.91
N LEU A 147 -5.08 5.85 9.21
CA LEU A 147 -4.42 4.92 8.30
C LEU A 147 -5.31 3.71 7.97
N ASN A 148 -5.93 3.10 8.98
CA ASN A 148 -6.81 1.94 8.79
C ASN A 148 -8.01 2.28 7.89
N TYR A 149 -8.64 3.42 8.14
CA TYR A 149 -9.76 3.87 7.33
C TYR A 149 -9.34 4.24 5.89
N GLY A 150 -8.20 4.94 5.76
CA GLY A 150 -7.63 5.28 4.46
C GLY A 150 -7.23 4.07 3.63
N TYR A 151 -6.64 3.05 4.28
CA TYR A 151 -6.32 1.79 3.58
C TYR A 151 -7.55 1.02 3.13
N ALA A 152 -8.66 1.07 3.85
CA ALA A 152 -9.91 0.48 3.39
C ALA A 152 -10.43 1.13 2.09
N ILE A 153 -10.30 2.48 1.98
CA ILE A 153 -10.65 3.20 0.75
C ILE A 153 -9.72 2.80 -0.40
N LEU A 154 -8.40 2.78 -0.16
CA LEU A 154 -7.42 2.39 -1.17
C LEU A 154 -7.63 0.95 -1.62
N TYR A 155 -7.91 0.04 -0.69
CA TYR A 155 -8.20 -1.35 -0.95
C TYR A 155 -9.38 -1.51 -1.94
N ALA A 156 -10.49 -0.82 -1.72
CA ALA A 156 -11.64 -0.84 -2.63
C ALA A 156 -11.28 -0.33 -4.03
N ARG A 157 -10.40 0.68 -4.13
CA ARG A 157 -9.92 1.21 -5.41
C ARG A 157 -9.02 0.22 -6.16
N VAL A 158 -8.08 -0.39 -5.46
CA VAL A 158 -7.19 -1.41 -6.05
C VAL A 158 -8.01 -2.62 -6.50
N TRP A 159 -8.94 -3.10 -5.69
CA TRP A 159 -9.85 -4.18 -6.07
C TRP A 159 -10.55 -3.90 -7.40
N LYS A 160 -11.21 -2.74 -7.52
CA LYS A 160 -11.88 -2.33 -8.76
C LYS A 160 -10.93 -2.37 -9.95
N ASN A 161 -9.69 -1.90 -9.80
CA ASN A 161 -8.73 -1.86 -10.90
C ASN A 161 -8.16 -3.23 -11.27
N ILE A 162 -8.00 -4.13 -10.30
CA ILE A 162 -7.64 -5.54 -10.56
C ILE A 162 -8.71 -6.22 -11.41
N LEU A 163 -9.99 -6.01 -11.07
CA LEU A 163 -11.10 -6.54 -11.88
C LEU A 163 -11.17 -5.89 -13.26
N ALA A 164 -10.95 -4.57 -13.36
CA ALA A 164 -10.89 -3.87 -14.65
C ALA A 164 -9.73 -4.36 -15.54
N ALA A 165 -8.64 -4.84 -14.94
CA ALA A 165 -7.53 -5.49 -15.63
C ALA A 165 -7.79 -6.99 -15.90
N LYS A 166 -9.01 -7.49 -15.67
CA LYS A 166 -9.45 -8.89 -15.86
C LYS A 166 -8.70 -9.92 -14.99
N LEU A 167 -8.05 -9.48 -13.91
CA LEU A 167 -7.35 -10.35 -12.98
C LEU A 167 -8.31 -10.90 -11.91
N ASN A 168 -8.02 -12.11 -11.42
CA ASN A 168 -8.72 -12.68 -10.27
C ASN A 168 -8.14 -12.07 -8.97
N PRO A 169 -8.94 -11.37 -8.15
CA PRO A 169 -8.47 -10.75 -6.92
C PRO A 169 -7.95 -11.72 -5.87
N SER A 170 -8.38 -12.99 -5.92
CA SER A 170 -8.06 -14.00 -4.90
C SER A 170 -6.79 -14.80 -5.19
N ILE A 171 -6.11 -14.54 -6.33
CA ILE A 171 -4.91 -15.28 -6.74
C ILE A 171 -3.71 -14.33 -6.68
N GLY A 172 -3.14 -14.17 -5.48
CA GLY A 172 -1.92 -13.39 -5.23
C GLY A 172 -0.64 -14.19 -5.41
N VAL A 173 0.50 -13.50 -5.26
CA VAL A 173 1.84 -14.07 -5.38
C VAL A 173 2.68 -13.93 -4.11
N LEU A 174 2.33 -13.03 -3.21
CA LEU A 174 3.07 -12.74 -1.97
C LEU A 174 2.31 -13.21 -0.73
N HIS A 175 1.04 -12.82 -0.59
CA HIS A 175 0.22 -13.27 0.53
C HIS A 175 -0.26 -14.70 0.33
N ALA A 176 -0.16 -15.52 1.37
CA ALA A 176 -0.61 -16.91 1.33
C ALA A 176 -2.09 -17.00 0.92
N LYS A 177 -2.38 -17.98 0.04
CA LYS A 177 -3.76 -18.27 -0.36
C LYS A 177 -4.62 -18.55 0.87
N GLN A 178 -5.71 -17.83 1.01
CA GLN A 178 -6.70 -18.01 2.08
C GLN A 178 -8.09 -17.97 1.44
N ASP A 179 -8.94 -18.93 1.83
CA ASP A 179 -10.28 -19.01 1.27
C ASP A 179 -11.08 -17.73 1.52
N GLY A 180 -11.70 -17.22 0.46
CA GLY A 180 -12.50 -16.00 0.48
C GLY A 180 -11.72 -14.71 0.68
N LYS A 181 -10.38 -14.71 0.65
CA LYS A 181 -9.56 -13.50 0.76
C LYS A 181 -8.96 -13.09 -0.59
N PRO A 182 -9.00 -11.82 -0.94
CA PRO A 182 -8.46 -11.29 -2.19
C PRO A 182 -6.96 -11.01 -2.05
N THR A 183 -6.18 -12.08 -2.09
CA THR A 183 -4.74 -12.01 -1.83
C THR A 183 -3.96 -11.17 -2.84
N LEU A 184 -4.39 -11.12 -4.13
CA LEU A 184 -3.78 -10.23 -5.10
C LEU A 184 -4.03 -8.75 -4.76
N VAL A 185 -5.21 -8.42 -4.21
CA VAL A 185 -5.48 -7.05 -3.78
C VAL A 185 -4.56 -6.67 -2.63
N PHE A 186 -4.31 -7.62 -1.68
CA PHE A 186 -3.35 -7.40 -0.60
C PHE A 186 -1.93 -7.15 -1.14
N ASP A 187 -1.52 -7.90 -2.16
CA ASP A 187 -0.21 -7.72 -2.80
C ASP A 187 -0.09 -6.34 -3.45
N VAL A 188 -1.06 -5.98 -4.29
CA VAL A 188 -0.98 -4.78 -5.14
C VAL A 188 -1.19 -3.48 -4.34
N VAL A 189 -2.00 -3.51 -3.28
CA VAL A 189 -2.23 -2.34 -2.43
C VAL A 189 -0.94 -1.82 -1.78
N GLU A 190 0.02 -2.73 -1.53
CA GLU A 190 1.30 -2.37 -0.92
C GLU A 190 2.09 -1.36 -1.74
N LEU A 191 1.97 -1.38 -3.06
CA LEU A 191 2.62 -0.41 -3.95
C LEU A 191 2.18 1.03 -3.68
N PHE A 192 0.97 1.23 -3.19
CA PHE A 192 0.35 2.56 -3.13
C PHE A 192 0.19 3.13 -1.72
N ARG A 193 0.31 2.31 -0.66
CA ARG A 193 0.03 2.73 0.73
C ARG A 193 0.75 4.02 1.09
N ALA A 194 2.07 4.06 0.94
CA ALA A 194 2.88 5.20 1.35
C ALA A 194 2.51 6.49 0.60
N GLN A 195 2.43 6.44 -0.73
CA GLN A 195 2.22 7.64 -1.55
C GLN A 195 0.76 8.10 -1.58
N MET A 196 -0.17 7.21 -1.31
CA MET A 196 -1.60 7.49 -1.39
C MET A 196 -2.21 7.82 -0.04
N VAL A 197 -2.02 6.96 0.97
CA VAL A 197 -2.69 7.09 2.26
C VAL A 197 -1.79 7.74 3.29
N ASP A 198 -0.58 7.20 3.51
CA ASP A 198 0.31 7.70 4.57
C ASP A 198 0.63 9.18 4.32
N ARG A 199 0.93 9.56 3.07
CA ARG A 199 1.17 10.95 2.68
C ARG A 199 0.00 11.88 3.02
N VAL A 200 -1.24 11.44 2.76
CA VAL A 200 -2.45 12.21 3.06
C VAL A 200 -2.62 12.34 4.57
N VAL A 201 -2.52 11.24 5.30
CA VAL A 201 -2.73 11.21 6.76
C VAL A 201 -1.68 12.08 7.48
N ILE A 202 -0.39 11.91 7.15
CA ILE A 202 0.67 12.74 7.73
C ILE A 202 0.46 14.23 7.40
N SER A 203 0.08 14.55 6.16
CA SER A 203 -0.21 15.93 5.77
C SER A 203 -1.38 16.54 6.55
N LEU A 204 -2.44 15.77 6.84
CA LEU A 204 -3.57 16.23 7.65
C LEU A 204 -3.14 16.53 9.09
N ILE A 205 -2.31 15.69 9.67
CA ILE A 205 -1.77 15.86 11.03
C ILE A 205 -0.90 17.12 11.08
N GLN A 206 0.08 17.26 10.20
CA GLN A 206 1.01 18.39 10.18
C GLN A 206 0.30 19.74 9.90
N LYS A 207 -0.78 19.73 9.13
CA LYS A 207 -1.63 20.90 8.93
C LYS A 207 -2.55 21.20 10.11
N LYS A 208 -2.47 20.40 11.18
CA LYS A 208 -3.31 20.51 12.39
C LYS A 208 -4.81 20.57 12.06
N VAL A 209 -5.22 19.77 11.05
CA VAL A 209 -6.63 19.67 10.69
C VAL A 209 -7.39 19.04 11.86
N SER A 210 -8.51 19.66 12.25
CA SER A 210 -9.31 19.17 13.37
C SER A 210 -9.92 17.81 13.05
N LEU A 211 -9.30 16.76 13.59
CA LEU A 211 -9.72 15.36 13.46
C LEU A 211 -10.01 14.81 14.85
N LYS A 212 -11.14 14.13 15.01
CA LYS A 212 -11.63 13.67 16.31
C LYS A 212 -12.02 12.20 16.25
N MET A 213 -11.82 11.54 17.35
CA MET A 213 -12.32 10.18 17.62
C MET A 213 -13.46 10.25 18.64
N HIS A 214 -14.34 9.27 18.57
CA HIS A 214 -15.40 9.04 19.53
C HIS A 214 -15.50 7.51 19.76
N ASP A 215 -15.44 7.07 21.01
CA ASP A 215 -15.46 5.66 21.39
C ASP A 215 -14.43 4.78 20.65
N GLY A 216 -13.18 5.28 20.52
CA GLY A 216 -12.10 4.57 19.83
C GLY A 216 -12.22 4.50 18.30
N LEU A 217 -13.18 5.21 17.71
CA LEU A 217 -13.41 5.26 16.26
C LEU A 217 -13.35 6.70 15.74
N LEU A 218 -12.98 6.87 14.48
CA LEU A 218 -13.11 8.16 13.81
C LEU A 218 -14.57 8.60 13.77
N ASN A 219 -14.83 9.84 14.19
CA ASN A 219 -16.17 10.40 14.06
C ASN A 219 -16.48 10.70 12.57
N GLU A 220 -17.78 10.93 12.26
CA GLU A 220 -18.24 11.11 10.88
C GLU A 220 -17.62 12.34 10.17
N SER A 221 -17.37 13.43 10.91
CA SER A 221 -16.71 14.61 10.36
C SER A 221 -15.27 14.32 9.93
N SER A 222 -14.49 13.62 10.76
CA SER A 222 -13.11 13.20 10.46
C SER A 222 -13.05 12.21 9.28
N LYS A 223 -13.98 11.26 9.19
CA LYS A 223 -14.09 10.36 8.03
C LYS A 223 -14.34 11.14 6.73
N ARG A 224 -15.28 12.11 6.75
CA ARG A 224 -15.58 12.95 5.56
C ARG A 224 -14.37 13.77 5.13
N VAL A 225 -13.63 14.34 6.06
CA VAL A 225 -12.39 15.07 5.79
C VAL A 225 -11.37 14.12 5.13
N LEU A 226 -11.09 12.98 5.75
CA LEU A 226 -10.14 12.01 5.20
C LEU A 226 -10.55 11.52 3.80
N ILE A 227 -11.82 11.16 3.60
CA ILE A 227 -12.35 10.74 2.28
C ILE A 227 -12.07 11.82 1.24
N ARG A 228 -12.40 13.10 1.53
CA ARG A 228 -12.17 14.21 0.60
C ARG A 228 -10.71 14.31 0.20
N TYR A 229 -9.77 14.32 1.14
CA TYR A 229 -8.33 14.43 0.83
C TYR A 229 -7.79 13.21 0.07
N ILE A 230 -8.30 12.01 0.36
CA ILE A 230 -7.95 10.79 -0.42
C ILE A 230 -8.49 10.89 -1.84
N LEU A 231 -9.72 11.37 -2.05
CA LEU A 231 -10.28 11.56 -3.40
C LEU A 231 -9.53 12.65 -4.17
N GLU A 232 -9.19 13.76 -3.52
CA GLU A 232 -8.33 14.79 -4.11
C GLU A 232 -6.97 14.21 -4.54
N ARG A 233 -6.37 13.36 -3.68
CA ARG A 233 -5.10 12.68 -3.99
C ARG A 233 -5.23 11.71 -5.17
N LEU A 234 -6.32 10.95 -5.28
CA LEU A 234 -6.61 10.04 -6.40
C LEU A 234 -6.73 10.79 -7.74
N ASN A 235 -7.27 12.00 -7.71
CA ASN A 235 -7.49 12.83 -8.90
C ASN A 235 -6.29 13.73 -9.22
N ARG A 236 -5.27 13.76 -8.36
CA ARG A 236 -4.08 14.56 -8.60
C ARG A 236 -3.25 13.97 -9.72
N TYR A 237 -2.82 14.80 -10.66
CA TYR A 237 -1.89 14.44 -11.70
C TYR A 237 -0.48 14.21 -11.13
N GLU A 238 0.15 13.19 -11.62
CA GLU A 238 1.53 12.79 -11.26
C GLU A 238 2.29 12.47 -12.55
N LYS A 239 3.59 12.77 -12.56
CA LYS A 239 4.45 12.36 -13.66
C LYS A 239 4.74 10.86 -13.53
N TYR A 240 4.22 10.08 -14.49
CA TYR A 240 4.38 8.63 -14.53
C TYR A 240 4.90 8.22 -15.90
N ARG A 241 6.15 7.72 -15.95
CA ARG A 241 6.82 7.26 -17.19
C ARG A 241 6.78 8.26 -18.35
N GLY A 242 6.93 9.54 -18.03
CA GLY A 242 6.94 10.62 -19.02
C GLY A 242 5.59 11.25 -19.32
N GLU A 243 4.49 10.64 -18.88
CA GLU A 243 3.12 11.16 -19.02
C GLU A 243 2.64 11.80 -17.71
N GLU A 244 1.75 12.79 -17.82
CA GLU A 244 1.01 13.32 -16.68
C GLU A 244 -0.36 12.66 -16.62
N ILE A 245 -0.55 11.79 -15.65
CA ILE A 245 -1.80 11.06 -15.44
C ILE A 245 -2.22 11.10 -13.97
N THR A 246 -3.51 10.89 -13.70
CA THR A 246 -4.01 10.88 -12.33
C THR A 246 -3.49 9.66 -11.56
N PHE A 247 -3.41 9.79 -10.24
CA PHE A 247 -3.02 8.66 -9.40
C PHE A 247 -3.96 7.46 -9.58
N SER A 248 -5.25 7.72 -9.79
CA SER A 248 -6.24 6.68 -10.11
C SER A 248 -5.88 5.90 -11.39
N GLN A 249 -5.39 6.61 -12.43
CA GLN A 249 -4.93 5.98 -13.68
C GLN A 249 -3.64 5.19 -13.48
N ILE A 250 -2.74 5.65 -12.59
CA ILE A 250 -1.53 4.87 -12.23
C ILE A 250 -1.91 3.52 -11.64
N ILE A 251 -2.88 3.49 -10.71
CA ILE A 251 -3.35 2.23 -10.12
C ILE A 251 -3.88 1.26 -11.20
N LEU A 252 -4.68 1.77 -12.14
CA LEU A 252 -5.20 0.96 -13.23
C LEU A 252 -4.08 0.43 -14.14
N ARG A 253 -3.15 1.29 -14.56
CA ARG A 253 -2.01 0.88 -15.39
C ARG A 253 -1.15 -0.17 -14.72
N GLN A 254 -0.90 -0.06 -13.41
CA GLN A 254 -0.14 -1.08 -12.68
C GLN A 254 -0.88 -2.42 -12.64
N ALA A 255 -2.19 -2.44 -12.48
CA ALA A 255 -2.98 -3.66 -12.57
C ALA A 255 -2.94 -4.27 -13.99
N GLN A 256 -3.01 -3.45 -15.05
CA GLN A 256 -2.88 -3.88 -16.44
C GLN A 256 -1.49 -4.43 -16.76
N GLU A 257 -0.43 -3.83 -16.22
CA GLU A 257 0.94 -4.34 -16.39
C GLU A 257 1.16 -5.68 -15.69
N ILE A 258 0.52 -5.89 -14.53
CA ILE A 258 0.50 -7.21 -13.88
C ILE A 258 -0.23 -8.22 -14.77
N ALA A 259 -1.34 -7.84 -15.40
CA ALA A 259 -2.06 -8.72 -16.33
C ALA A 259 -1.19 -9.08 -17.53
N LEU A 260 -0.50 -8.12 -18.15
CA LEU A 260 0.45 -8.36 -19.25
C LEU A 260 1.63 -9.23 -18.83
N PHE A 261 2.11 -9.09 -17.61
CA PHE A 261 3.15 -9.97 -17.07
C PHE A 261 2.65 -11.42 -16.91
N ILE A 262 1.45 -11.60 -16.37
CA ILE A 262 0.85 -12.92 -16.18
C ILE A 262 0.46 -13.58 -17.50
N SER A 263 -0.01 -12.82 -18.49
CA SER A 263 -0.32 -13.35 -19.83
C SER A 263 0.91 -13.80 -20.60
N GLY A 264 2.11 -13.31 -20.22
CA GLY A 264 3.37 -13.54 -20.93
C GLY A 264 3.66 -12.51 -22.04
N ASP A 265 2.79 -11.52 -22.23
CA ASP A 265 2.97 -10.46 -23.23
C ASP A 265 4.05 -9.45 -22.81
N ASN A 266 4.36 -9.38 -21.53
CA ASN A 266 5.48 -8.61 -21.00
C ASN A 266 6.22 -9.41 -19.90
N LEU A 267 7.51 -9.62 -20.08
CA LEU A 267 8.34 -10.41 -19.15
C LEU A 267 8.86 -9.59 -17.95
N ILE A 268 8.62 -8.30 -17.94
CA ILE A 268 9.14 -7.38 -16.91
C ILE A 268 8.01 -6.53 -16.35
N PHE A 269 7.68 -6.74 -15.07
CA PHE A 269 6.85 -5.83 -14.31
C PHE A 269 7.72 -4.77 -13.63
N LYS A 270 7.42 -3.50 -13.86
CA LYS A 270 8.08 -2.36 -13.20
C LYS A 270 7.10 -1.70 -12.23
N PRO A 271 7.30 -1.80 -10.92
CA PRO A 271 6.40 -1.19 -9.94
C PRO A 271 6.45 0.35 -9.99
N TYR A 272 5.35 0.95 -9.54
CA TYR A 272 5.22 2.40 -9.33
C TYR A 272 6.18 2.88 -8.25
#